data_3b947a98ec63f23632f1ea8ac3368b95
#
_entry.id   3b947a98ec63f23632f1ea8ac3368b95
#
_cell.length_a   1.000
_cell.length_b   1.000
_cell.length_c   1.000
_cell.angle_alpha   90.00
_cell.angle_beta   90.00
_cell.angle_gamma   90.00
#
_symmetry.space_group_name_H-M   'P 1'
#
loop_
_entity.id
_entity.type
_entity.pdbx_description
1 polymer ?
#
loop_
_entity_poly.entity_id
_entity_poly.type
_entity_poly.pdbx_seq_one_letter_code
_entity_poly.pdbx_strand_id
1 'polypeptide(L)'
;MLPCCPSANFPLEFFKTPGNSETPHNFGPASPLDQTLYTAKQPGIVVDDKISTESVQEWIDHISAQGVTNVITLLSDDELEIYEEPGLKALLEQAGMKCFISPMGDLGACDRVFTVVREAEAKGEKVVCHCTGGVGRAGRVAAGWLVHRYSLTPEVATLIVLDQAYQSGVKRLGHTEKLSGWLNATATPACAPGTC
;
A
#
# COMPACT_ATOMS: atom_id res chain seq x y z
N MET A 1 -8.20 10.44 -24.38
CA MET A 1 -6.98 10.08 -25.11
C MET A 1 -5.94 9.72 -24.05
N LEU A 2 -5.62 8.44 -23.91
CA LEU A 2 -4.51 8.00 -23.05
C LEU A 2 -3.22 8.51 -23.69
N PRO A 3 -2.27 9.07 -22.92
CA PRO A 3 -0.99 9.45 -23.48
C PRO A 3 -0.29 8.20 -24.02
N CYS A 4 0.27 8.32 -25.23
CA CYS A 4 1.11 7.30 -25.85
C CYS A 4 2.16 6.79 -24.85
N CYS A 5 2.44 5.49 -24.92
CA CYS A 5 3.43 4.77 -24.12
C CYS A 5 4.61 5.66 -23.71
N PRO A 6 4.89 5.83 -22.41
CA PRO A 6 6.13 6.44 -22.01
C PRO A 6 7.26 5.53 -22.48
N SER A 7 8.11 6.04 -23.38
CA SER A 7 9.34 5.38 -23.76
C SER A 7 10.19 5.16 -22.52
N ALA A 8 10.45 3.90 -22.21
CA ALA A 8 11.06 3.41 -20.98
C ALA A 8 12.55 3.81 -20.90
N ASN A 9 12.81 5.07 -20.57
CA ASN A 9 14.13 5.51 -20.08
C ASN A 9 14.00 5.89 -18.59
N PHE A 10 13.56 4.93 -17.77
CA PHE A 10 13.76 5.05 -16.34
C PHE A 10 15.25 4.88 -16.02
N PRO A 11 15.86 5.79 -15.26
CA PRO A 11 17.23 5.60 -14.81
C PRO A 11 17.28 4.29 -14.00
N LEU A 12 18.02 3.30 -14.50
CA LEU A 12 18.24 2.02 -13.81
C LEU A 12 18.81 2.19 -12.39
N GLU A 13 19.35 3.35 -12.08
CA GLU A 13 19.87 3.73 -10.77
C GLU A 13 18.78 3.86 -9.70
N PHE A 14 17.56 4.22 -10.09
CA PHE A 14 16.43 4.32 -9.17
C PHE A 14 16.01 2.94 -8.62
N PHE A 15 16.28 1.88 -9.35
CA PHE A 15 16.01 0.50 -8.93
C PHE A 15 17.09 -0.08 -8.01
N LYS A 16 18.26 0.57 -7.90
CA LYS A 16 19.46 -0.01 -7.26
C LYS A 16 19.71 0.42 -5.82
N THR A 17 19.13 1.50 -5.35
CA THR A 17 19.33 1.95 -3.97
C THR A 17 18.04 2.49 -3.36
N PRO A 18 17.48 1.81 -2.36
CA PRO A 18 16.51 2.44 -1.47
C PRO A 18 17.30 3.39 -0.54
N GLY A 19 17.62 4.58 -1.02
CA GLY A 19 18.03 5.67 -0.13
C GLY A 19 16.81 6.13 0.71
N ASN A 20 16.93 7.11 1.59
CA ASN A 20 15.81 7.61 2.37
C ASN A 20 14.78 8.32 1.47
N SER A 21 13.49 8.15 1.75
CA SER A 21 12.44 8.95 1.13
C SER A 21 12.63 10.43 1.49
N GLU A 22 12.31 11.31 0.54
CA GLU A 22 12.34 12.77 0.75
C GLU A 22 11.06 13.25 1.46
N THR A 23 10.02 12.41 1.51
CA THR A 23 8.75 12.74 2.16
C THR A 23 8.65 12.13 3.55
N PRO A 24 7.99 12.83 4.51
CA PRO A 24 7.70 12.25 5.81
C PRO A 24 6.96 10.90 5.68
N HIS A 25 7.34 9.93 6.48
CA HIS A 25 6.74 8.60 6.53
C HIS A 25 6.71 7.85 5.19
N ASN A 26 7.52 8.26 4.21
CA ASN A 26 7.47 7.72 2.84
C ASN A 26 6.04 7.74 2.28
N PHE A 27 5.25 8.76 2.66
CA PHE A 27 3.86 8.92 2.26
C PHE A 27 3.74 9.57 0.89
N GLY A 28 2.90 9.00 0.04
CA GLY A 28 2.61 9.56 -1.27
C GLY A 28 1.51 8.81 -2.00
N PRO A 29 0.97 9.38 -3.09
CA PRO A 29 -0.07 8.76 -3.90
C PRO A 29 0.44 7.46 -4.53
N ALA A 30 -0.48 6.51 -4.71
CA ALA A 30 -0.17 5.23 -5.36
C ALA A 30 0.09 5.39 -6.86
N SER A 31 -0.62 6.30 -7.51
CA SER A 31 -0.51 6.55 -8.96
C SER A 31 -1.06 7.94 -9.33
N PRO A 32 -0.78 8.43 -10.54
CA PRO A 32 -1.40 9.65 -11.04
C PRO A 32 -2.87 9.46 -11.50
N LEU A 33 -3.31 8.20 -11.60
CA LEU A 33 -4.65 7.85 -12.08
C LEU A 33 -5.69 7.79 -10.96
N ASP A 34 -5.24 7.78 -9.71
CA ASP A 34 -6.07 7.53 -8.54
C ASP A 34 -5.73 8.52 -7.41
N GLN A 35 -6.75 9.13 -6.85
CA GLN A 35 -6.63 10.05 -5.72
C GLN A 35 -7.13 9.42 -4.41
N THR A 36 -7.54 8.17 -4.44
CA THR A 36 -8.09 7.42 -3.30
C THR A 36 -6.98 6.72 -2.53
N LEU A 37 -6.10 5.99 -3.25
CA LEU A 37 -5.07 5.15 -2.63
C LEU A 37 -3.74 5.89 -2.49
N TYR A 38 -3.26 5.93 -1.26
CA TYR A 38 -1.93 6.40 -0.86
C TYR A 38 -1.16 5.24 -0.23
N THR A 39 0.14 5.37 -0.18
CA THR A 39 1.01 4.37 0.46
C THR A 39 2.01 5.04 1.39
N ALA A 40 2.38 4.36 2.46
CA ALA A 40 3.29 4.88 3.48
C ALA A 40 4.18 3.80 4.11
N LYS A 41 5.20 4.23 4.84
CA LYS A 41 5.91 3.46 5.85
C LYS A 41 4.96 3.21 7.04
N GLN A 42 5.26 2.19 7.85
CA GLN A 42 4.53 1.89 9.09
C GLN A 42 4.45 3.10 10.02
N PRO A 43 3.37 3.22 10.81
CA PRO A 43 3.28 4.22 11.88
C PRO A 43 4.40 4.07 12.89
N GLY A 44 5.03 5.18 13.23
CA GLY A 44 6.06 5.25 14.25
C GLY A 44 7.46 4.81 13.80
N ILE A 45 8.38 4.92 14.74
CA ILE A 45 9.80 4.59 14.60
C ILE A 45 10.15 3.53 15.63
N VAL A 46 10.86 2.48 15.21
CA VAL A 46 11.34 1.42 16.11
C VAL A 46 12.52 1.95 16.93
N VAL A 47 12.40 1.89 18.24
CA VAL A 47 13.45 2.18 19.21
C VAL A 47 13.46 1.03 20.23
N ASP A 48 14.60 0.40 20.43
CA ASP A 48 14.74 -0.74 21.35
C ASP A 48 13.68 -1.84 21.13
N ASP A 49 13.49 -2.22 19.86
CA ASP A 49 12.51 -3.22 19.40
C ASP A 49 11.03 -2.89 19.69
N LYS A 50 10.71 -1.64 20.04
CA LYS A 50 9.35 -1.17 20.27
C LYS A 50 9.03 0.09 19.49
N ILE A 51 7.75 0.34 19.30
CA ILE A 51 7.20 1.58 18.73
C ILE A 51 6.30 2.22 19.77
N SER A 52 6.67 3.42 20.22
CA SER A 52 5.92 4.16 21.22
C SER A 52 4.60 4.73 20.68
N THR A 53 3.67 4.95 21.59
CA THR A 53 2.37 5.58 21.27
C THR A 53 2.54 6.99 20.71
N GLU A 54 3.50 7.77 21.21
CA GLU A 54 3.80 9.12 20.73
C GLU A 54 4.26 9.10 19.28
N SER A 55 5.15 8.15 18.93
CA SER A 55 5.67 8.01 17.59
C SER A 55 4.57 7.58 16.58
N VAL A 56 3.60 6.79 17.02
CA VAL A 56 2.40 6.46 16.25
C VAL A 56 1.51 7.69 16.08
N GLN A 57 1.34 8.49 17.14
CA GLN A 57 0.51 9.70 17.09
C GLN A 57 1.05 10.72 16.09
N GLU A 58 2.37 10.94 16.02
CA GLU A 58 3.00 11.80 15.02
C GLU A 58 2.66 11.36 13.59
N TRP A 59 2.65 10.04 13.34
CA TRP A 59 2.25 9.49 12.05
C TRP A 59 0.75 9.73 11.78
N ILE A 60 -0.11 9.48 12.76
CA ILE A 60 -1.56 9.70 12.69
C ILE A 60 -1.86 11.17 12.34
N ASP A 61 -1.23 12.10 13.03
CA ASP A 61 -1.41 13.53 12.82
C ASP A 61 -1.03 13.94 11.39
N HIS A 62 0.11 13.41 10.90
CA HIS A 62 0.55 13.68 9.54
C HIS A 62 -0.45 13.15 8.49
N ILE A 63 -0.90 11.90 8.63
CA ILE A 63 -1.81 11.25 7.68
C ILE A 63 -3.21 11.87 7.72
N SER A 64 -3.69 12.23 8.92
CA SER A 64 -4.97 12.92 9.10
C SER A 64 -4.97 14.28 8.43
N ALA A 65 -3.87 15.03 8.53
CA ALA A 65 -3.70 16.32 7.85
C ALA A 65 -3.77 16.20 6.32
N GLN A 66 -3.54 15.02 5.75
CA GLN A 66 -3.70 14.73 4.33
C GLN A 66 -5.15 14.33 3.97
N GLY A 67 -6.05 14.29 4.94
CA GLY A 67 -7.46 13.92 4.75
C GLY A 67 -7.69 12.41 4.61
N VAL A 68 -6.75 11.58 5.04
CA VAL A 68 -6.90 10.12 5.05
C VAL A 68 -7.75 9.70 6.25
N THR A 69 -8.71 8.82 6.00
CA THR A 69 -9.65 8.31 7.01
C THR A 69 -9.63 6.78 7.14
N ASN A 70 -9.00 6.09 6.21
CA ASN A 70 -8.95 4.63 6.18
C ASN A 70 -7.48 4.18 6.12
N VAL A 71 -7.11 3.23 6.96
CA VAL A 71 -5.75 2.69 7.05
C VAL A 71 -5.77 1.19 6.78
N ILE A 72 -5.03 0.74 5.79
CA ILE A 72 -4.80 -0.68 5.51
C ILE A 72 -3.40 -1.05 6.00
N THR A 73 -3.34 -1.96 6.95
CA THR A 73 -2.11 -2.49 7.55
C THR A 73 -1.76 -3.83 6.93
N LEU A 74 -0.61 -3.92 6.25
CA LEU A 74 -0.10 -5.15 5.63
C LEU A 74 0.88 -5.91 6.54
N LEU A 75 0.97 -5.52 7.81
CA LEU A 75 1.83 -6.15 8.80
C LEU A 75 1.22 -7.48 9.26
N SER A 76 2.08 -8.46 9.52
CA SER A 76 1.71 -9.71 10.19
C SER A 76 1.48 -9.47 11.68
N ASP A 77 0.90 -10.45 12.36
CA ASP A 77 0.68 -10.38 13.81
C ASP A 77 2.01 -10.18 14.56
N ASP A 78 3.07 -10.91 14.19
CA ASP A 78 4.41 -10.75 14.77
C ASP A 78 4.97 -9.31 14.58
N GLU A 79 4.70 -8.69 13.42
CA GLU A 79 5.12 -7.30 13.14
C GLU A 79 4.26 -6.29 13.93
N LEU A 80 3.08 -6.66 14.40
CA LEU A 80 2.23 -5.81 15.23
C LEU A 80 2.57 -5.87 16.73
N GLU A 81 3.25 -6.91 17.20
CA GLU A 81 3.65 -7.07 18.61
C GLU A 81 4.68 -6.04 19.09
N ILE A 82 5.34 -5.34 18.17
CA ILE A 82 6.31 -4.29 18.51
C ILE A 82 5.66 -2.98 18.96
N TYR A 83 4.36 -2.80 18.73
CA TYR A 83 3.64 -1.60 19.16
C TYR A 83 3.32 -1.68 20.65
N GLU A 84 3.61 -0.61 21.37
CA GLU A 84 3.21 -0.49 22.79
C GLU A 84 1.69 -0.49 22.94
N GLU A 85 1.21 -0.90 24.11
CA GLU A 85 -0.21 -0.84 24.44
C GLU A 85 -0.77 0.60 24.29
N PRO A 86 -1.97 0.76 23.74
CA PRO A 86 -2.98 -0.29 23.47
C PRO A 86 -2.84 -0.95 22.07
N GLY A 87 -1.72 -0.78 21.38
CA GLY A 87 -1.44 -1.35 20.09
C GLY A 87 -1.92 -0.49 18.92
N LEU A 88 -1.35 -0.72 17.73
CA LEU A 88 -1.57 0.12 16.54
C LEU A 88 -3.05 0.30 16.19
N LYS A 89 -3.82 -0.81 16.17
CA LYS A 89 -5.23 -0.75 15.77
C LYS A 89 -6.04 0.16 16.70
N ALA A 90 -5.87 0.00 18.00
CA ALA A 90 -6.60 0.80 18.99
C ALA A 90 -6.26 2.29 18.88
N LEU A 91 -4.98 2.63 18.65
CA LEU A 91 -4.54 4.02 18.48
C LEU A 91 -5.17 4.67 17.23
N LEU A 92 -5.23 3.95 16.10
CA LEU A 92 -5.86 4.42 14.88
C LEU A 92 -7.38 4.63 15.07
N GLU A 93 -8.05 3.67 15.73
CA GLU A 93 -9.50 3.76 16.01
C GLU A 93 -9.83 4.89 17.00
N GLN A 94 -9.00 5.10 18.01
CA GLN A 94 -9.14 6.25 18.95
C GLN A 94 -8.99 7.59 18.25
N ALA A 95 -8.16 7.65 17.20
CA ALA A 95 -8.02 8.83 16.35
C ALA A 95 -9.17 8.98 15.31
N GLY A 96 -10.17 8.12 15.34
CA GLY A 96 -11.32 8.15 14.42
C GLY A 96 -11.04 7.58 13.04
N MET A 97 -9.91 6.90 12.83
CA MET A 97 -9.59 6.23 11.58
C MET A 97 -10.17 4.81 11.54
N LYS A 98 -10.58 4.35 10.36
CA LYS A 98 -10.96 2.96 10.13
C LYS A 98 -9.68 2.15 9.86
N CYS A 99 -9.40 1.15 10.70
CA CYS A 99 -8.22 0.29 10.58
C CYS A 99 -8.59 -1.09 10.04
N PHE A 100 -7.94 -1.49 8.95
CA PHE A 100 -8.11 -2.78 8.28
C PHE A 100 -6.78 -3.54 8.28
N ILE A 101 -6.69 -4.60 9.08
CA ILE A 101 -5.51 -5.47 9.11
C ILE A 101 -5.67 -6.54 8.03
N SER A 102 -4.75 -6.58 7.10
CA SER A 102 -4.73 -7.55 5.99
C SER A 102 -3.28 -7.92 5.65
N PRO A 103 -2.65 -8.81 6.43
CA PRO A 103 -1.30 -9.27 6.14
C PRO A 103 -1.20 -9.78 4.70
N MET A 104 -0.16 -9.35 3.99
CA MET A 104 -0.05 -9.63 2.55
C MET A 104 0.10 -11.13 2.24
N GLY A 105 0.55 -11.93 3.20
CA GLY A 105 0.69 -13.39 3.07
C GLY A 105 -0.62 -14.16 3.21
N ASP A 106 -1.68 -13.54 3.70
CA ASP A 106 -2.94 -14.21 3.96
C ASP A 106 -3.69 -14.56 2.68
N LEU A 107 -4.38 -15.68 2.70
CA LEU A 107 -5.31 -16.04 1.64
C LEU A 107 -6.42 -14.97 1.54
N GLY A 108 -6.70 -14.50 0.32
CA GLY A 108 -7.72 -13.48 0.08
C GLY A 108 -7.33 -12.06 0.51
N ALA A 109 -6.07 -11.80 0.90
CA ALA A 109 -5.59 -10.47 1.26
C ALA A 109 -5.82 -9.44 0.15
N CYS A 110 -5.62 -9.82 -1.10
CA CYS A 110 -5.82 -8.99 -2.27
C CYS A 110 -7.27 -8.49 -2.36
N ASP A 111 -8.24 -9.41 -2.28
CA ASP A 111 -9.66 -9.09 -2.38
C ASP A 111 -10.12 -8.18 -1.23
N ARG A 112 -9.64 -8.46 0.00
CA ARG A 112 -9.93 -7.61 1.16
C ARG A 112 -9.41 -6.18 0.96
N VAL A 113 -8.16 -6.05 0.55
CA VAL A 113 -7.53 -4.75 0.29
C VAL A 113 -8.30 -3.99 -0.78
N PHE A 114 -8.58 -4.61 -1.92
CA PHE A 114 -9.27 -3.93 -3.02
C PHE A 114 -10.74 -3.60 -2.71
N THR A 115 -11.39 -4.41 -1.88
CA THR A 115 -12.74 -4.09 -1.38
C THR A 115 -12.72 -2.79 -0.57
N VAL A 116 -11.79 -2.64 0.37
CA VAL A 116 -11.65 -1.41 1.16
C VAL A 116 -11.38 -0.19 0.27
N VAL A 117 -10.45 -0.30 -0.70
CA VAL A 117 -10.12 0.82 -1.59
C VAL A 117 -11.33 1.21 -2.45
N ARG A 118 -12.04 0.23 -3.02
CA ARG A 118 -13.24 0.47 -3.84
C ARG A 118 -14.37 1.13 -3.05
N GLU A 119 -14.59 0.68 -1.81
CA GLU A 119 -15.60 1.29 -0.94
C GLU A 119 -15.26 2.73 -0.55
N ALA A 120 -13.99 3.02 -0.32
CA ALA A 120 -13.52 4.36 -0.06
C ALA A 120 -13.64 5.25 -1.30
N GLU A 121 -13.26 4.75 -2.50
CA GLU A 121 -13.42 5.44 -3.77
C GLU A 121 -14.89 5.85 -3.98
N ALA A 122 -15.82 4.94 -3.76
CA ALA A 122 -17.26 5.20 -3.90
C ALA A 122 -17.78 6.31 -2.96
N LYS A 123 -17.09 6.54 -1.85
CA LYS A 123 -17.44 7.57 -0.84
C LYS A 123 -16.62 8.84 -0.97
N GLY A 124 -15.65 8.91 -1.90
CA GLY A 124 -14.69 10.00 -1.99
C GLY A 124 -13.74 10.09 -0.80
N GLU A 125 -13.54 8.99 -0.07
CA GLU A 125 -12.63 8.90 1.07
C GLU A 125 -11.22 8.52 0.60
N LYS A 126 -10.20 8.90 1.39
CA LYS A 126 -8.82 8.51 1.13
C LYS A 126 -8.40 7.32 1.99
N VAL A 127 -7.59 6.45 1.40
CA VAL A 127 -7.02 5.25 2.02
C VAL A 127 -5.51 5.35 2.00
N VAL A 128 -4.85 5.07 3.11
CA VAL A 128 -3.42 4.79 3.12
C VAL A 128 -3.18 3.30 3.35
N CYS A 129 -2.35 2.70 2.52
CA CYS A 129 -1.87 1.33 2.70
C CYS A 129 -0.42 1.36 3.14
N HIS A 130 -0.09 0.73 4.26
CA HIS A 130 1.29 0.71 4.75
C HIS A 130 1.83 -0.69 5.00
N CYS A 131 3.14 -0.79 4.96
CA CYS A 131 3.92 -1.92 5.44
C CYS A 131 5.13 -1.39 6.20
N THR A 132 6.05 -2.23 6.66
CA THR A 132 7.22 -1.80 7.44
C THR A 132 7.97 -0.62 6.81
N GLY A 133 8.44 -0.73 5.58
CA GLY A 133 9.19 0.35 4.90
C GLY A 133 8.37 1.23 3.96
N GLY A 134 7.12 0.86 3.67
CA GLY A 134 6.30 1.54 2.66
C GLY A 134 6.79 1.32 1.22
N VAL A 135 7.65 0.35 0.97
CA VAL A 135 8.38 0.20 -0.30
C VAL A 135 7.88 -1.01 -1.11
N GLY A 136 8.05 -2.23 -0.59
CA GLY A 136 7.80 -3.46 -1.35
C GLY A 136 6.34 -3.90 -1.34
N ARG A 137 5.79 -4.20 -0.15
CA ARG A 137 4.39 -4.65 0.01
C ARG A 137 3.41 -3.55 -0.40
N ALA A 138 3.62 -2.33 0.08
CA ALA A 138 2.78 -1.17 -0.25
C ALA A 138 2.85 -0.82 -1.76
N GLY A 139 4.03 -0.87 -2.38
CA GLY A 139 4.19 -0.70 -3.83
C GLY A 139 3.45 -1.78 -4.64
N ARG A 140 3.43 -3.03 -4.14
CA ARG A 140 2.68 -4.12 -4.77
C ARG A 140 1.17 -3.92 -4.69
N VAL A 141 0.66 -3.44 -3.56
CA VAL A 141 -0.76 -3.06 -3.43
C VAL A 141 -1.12 -1.94 -4.40
N ALA A 142 -0.28 -0.90 -4.50
CA ALA A 142 -0.48 0.19 -5.44
C ALA A 142 -0.60 -0.30 -6.90
N ALA A 143 0.35 -1.12 -7.35
CA ALA A 143 0.32 -1.69 -8.69
C ALA A 143 -0.86 -2.66 -8.90
N GLY A 144 -1.13 -3.50 -7.90
CA GLY A 144 -2.26 -4.43 -7.93
C GLY A 144 -3.61 -3.73 -8.06
N TRP A 145 -3.79 -2.61 -7.36
CA TRP A 145 -4.98 -1.78 -7.50
C TRP A 145 -5.15 -1.27 -8.93
N LEU A 146 -4.06 -0.82 -9.58
CA LEU A 146 -4.12 -0.38 -10.98
C LEU A 146 -4.48 -1.51 -11.95
N VAL A 147 -3.97 -2.72 -11.73
CA VAL A 147 -4.39 -3.91 -12.49
C VAL A 147 -5.89 -4.15 -12.31
N HIS A 148 -6.36 -4.17 -11.06
CA HIS A 148 -7.75 -4.44 -10.71
C HIS A 148 -8.72 -3.36 -11.23
N ARG A 149 -8.38 -2.10 -11.03
CA ARG A 149 -9.29 -0.96 -11.28
C ARG A 149 -9.30 -0.53 -12.75
N TYR A 150 -8.16 -0.61 -13.43
CA TYR A 150 -7.98 -0.08 -14.78
C TYR A 150 -7.64 -1.15 -15.82
N SER A 151 -7.67 -2.42 -15.43
CA SER A 151 -7.35 -3.56 -16.31
C SER A 151 -5.98 -3.43 -17.00
N LEU A 152 -5.02 -2.82 -16.31
CA LEU A 152 -3.65 -2.72 -16.79
C LEU A 152 -2.91 -4.05 -16.61
N THR A 153 -1.87 -4.29 -17.44
CA THR A 153 -0.98 -5.42 -17.16
C THR A 153 -0.12 -5.15 -15.92
N PRO A 154 0.33 -6.20 -15.20
CA PRO A 154 1.21 -6.03 -14.04
C PRO A 154 2.47 -5.21 -14.34
N GLU A 155 3.04 -5.34 -15.55
CA GLU A 155 4.22 -4.60 -16.00
C GLU A 155 3.92 -3.10 -16.09
N VAL A 156 2.84 -2.73 -16.79
CA VAL A 156 2.44 -1.33 -16.98
C VAL A 156 2.05 -0.70 -15.64
N ALA A 157 1.28 -1.42 -14.81
CA ALA A 157 0.90 -0.94 -13.48
C ALA A 157 2.12 -0.70 -12.59
N THR A 158 3.09 -1.60 -12.60
CA THR A 158 4.34 -1.46 -11.86
C THR A 158 5.12 -0.22 -12.31
N LEU A 159 5.26 0.01 -13.62
CA LEU A 159 5.95 1.18 -14.16
C LEU A 159 5.27 2.49 -13.75
N ILE A 160 3.95 2.56 -13.81
CA ILE A 160 3.19 3.75 -13.39
C ILE A 160 3.43 4.06 -11.91
N VAL A 161 3.41 3.05 -11.05
CA VAL A 161 3.67 3.22 -9.61
C VAL A 161 5.10 3.70 -9.35
N LEU A 162 6.08 3.18 -10.08
CA LEU A 162 7.48 3.60 -9.94
C LEU A 162 7.70 5.03 -10.43
N ASP A 163 7.08 5.41 -11.56
CA ASP A 163 7.14 6.79 -12.06
C ASP A 163 6.50 7.76 -11.08
N GLN A 164 5.30 7.46 -10.59
CA GLN A 164 4.63 8.28 -9.59
C GLN A 164 5.47 8.43 -8.32
N ALA A 165 6.10 7.34 -7.87
CA ALA A 165 6.98 7.35 -6.71
C ALA A 165 8.16 8.30 -6.91
N TYR A 166 8.80 8.23 -8.08
CA TYR A 166 9.88 9.14 -8.45
C TYR A 166 9.44 10.61 -8.44
N GLN A 167 8.31 10.91 -9.08
CA GLN A 167 7.75 12.27 -9.15
C GLN A 167 7.36 12.83 -7.78
N SER A 168 6.98 11.96 -6.86
CA SER A 168 6.54 12.34 -5.50
C SER A 168 7.63 12.29 -4.44
N GLY A 169 8.88 11.98 -4.79
CA GLY A 169 9.99 11.84 -3.84
C GLY A 169 9.81 10.70 -2.83
N VAL A 170 8.96 9.70 -3.15
CA VAL A 170 8.74 8.51 -2.32
C VAL A 170 9.43 7.29 -2.92
N LYS A 171 9.66 6.27 -2.13
CA LYS A 171 10.35 5.05 -2.58
C LYS A 171 9.41 3.89 -2.69
N ARG A 172 9.40 3.26 -3.86
CA ARG A 172 8.67 2.03 -4.13
C ARG A 172 9.57 1.04 -4.86
N LEU A 173 9.33 -0.24 -4.66
CA LEU A 173 9.94 -1.31 -5.45
C LEU A 173 8.86 -1.95 -6.32
N GLY A 174 9.21 -2.15 -7.59
CA GLY A 174 8.42 -2.91 -8.53
C GLY A 174 8.96 -4.32 -8.66
N HIS A 175 8.09 -5.32 -8.43
CA HIS A 175 8.38 -6.72 -8.66
C HIS A 175 7.18 -7.35 -9.37
N THR A 176 7.17 -7.30 -10.69
CA THR A 176 6.06 -7.77 -11.51
C THR A 176 5.71 -9.23 -11.26
N GLU A 177 6.71 -10.11 -11.10
CA GLU A 177 6.48 -11.53 -10.79
C GLU A 177 5.79 -11.72 -9.42
N LYS A 178 6.25 -10.99 -8.39
CA LYS A 178 5.63 -11.03 -7.06
C LYS A 178 4.23 -10.44 -7.06
N LEU A 179 3.98 -9.43 -7.90
CA LEU A 179 2.66 -8.86 -8.11
C LEU A 179 1.72 -9.89 -8.74
N SER A 180 2.13 -10.50 -9.85
CA SER A 180 1.36 -11.52 -10.55
C SER A 180 1.06 -12.72 -9.64
N GLY A 181 2.03 -13.19 -8.87
CA GLY A 181 1.85 -14.24 -7.87
C GLY A 181 0.83 -13.87 -6.79
N TRP A 182 0.87 -12.64 -6.28
CA TRP A 182 -0.06 -12.17 -5.27
C TRP A 182 -1.50 -12.02 -5.82
N LEU A 183 -1.65 -11.49 -7.03
CA LEU A 183 -2.96 -11.38 -7.69
C LEU A 183 -3.58 -12.76 -7.98
N ASN A 184 -2.77 -13.74 -8.37
CA ASN A 184 -3.23 -15.08 -8.66
C ASN A 184 -3.53 -15.93 -7.41
N ALA A 185 -2.92 -15.62 -6.27
CA ALA A 185 -3.17 -16.33 -5.01
C ALA A 185 -4.60 -16.13 -4.47
N THR A 186 -5.34 -15.17 -5.00
CA THR A 186 -6.72 -14.88 -4.63
C THR A 186 -7.75 -15.62 -5.50
N ALA A 187 -7.33 -16.15 -6.65
CA ALA A 187 -8.20 -16.95 -7.50
C ALA A 187 -8.48 -18.29 -6.78
N THR A 188 -9.58 -18.34 -6.05
CA THR A 188 -10.19 -19.65 -5.68
C THR A 188 -10.32 -20.42 -6.98
N PRO A 189 -9.85 -21.68 -7.09
CA PRO A 189 -10.05 -22.44 -8.31
C PRO A 189 -11.53 -22.45 -8.60
N ALA A 190 -11.92 -21.86 -9.73
CA ALA A 190 -13.29 -21.94 -10.20
C ALA A 190 -13.65 -23.42 -10.18
N CYS A 191 -14.69 -23.75 -9.42
CA CYS A 191 -15.25 -25.10 -9.40
C CYS A 191 -15.44 -25.51 -10.86
N ALA A 192 -14.69 -26.51 -11.31
CA ALA A 192 -14.84 -27.01 -12.66
C ALA A 192 -16.30 -27.43 -12.85
N PRO A 193 -17.01 -26.94 -13.88
CA PRO A 193 -18.38 -27.35 -14.13
C PRO A 193 -18.36 -28.80 -14.61
N GLY A 194 -18.90 -29.71 -13.80
CA GLY A 194 -19.30 -31.03 -14.26
C GLY A 194 -18.51 -32.18 -13.71
N THR A 195 -18.95 -32.71 -12.60
CA THR A 195 -19.19 -34.14 -12.41
C THR A 195 -20.32 -34.24 -11.36
N CYS A 196 -21.53 -34.28 -11.85
CA CYS A 196 -22.65 -35.01 -11.23
C CYS A 196 -22.84 -36.30 -12.01
#